data_fa62b4d755c9bf11b9f37da2453365ce
#
_entry.id   fa62b4d755c9bf11b9f37da2453365ce
#
_cell.length_a   1.000
_cell.length_b   1.000
_cell.length_c   1.000
_cell.angle_alpha   90.00
_cell.angle_beta   90.00
_cell.angle_gamma   90.00
#
_symmetry.space_group_name_H-M   'P 1'
#
loop_
_entity.id
_entity.type
_entity.pdbx_description
1 polymer ?
#
loop_
_entity_poly.entity_id
_entity_poly.type
_entity_poly.pdbx_seq_one_letter_code
_entity_poly.pdbx_strand_id
1 'polypeptide(L)'
;MSKDFSVFDNSPIKGVHYRWTILAAMGDYIDAGSIVAGAASATLWVSYFHLTSTLLGLIASLSPNAFAAGIGALIAGPLGDRFGRKTIYTYDLLIYILGAIIITASTSVFMLIPGYILVGLAVGIDVPTSWSLIAEYAPKRGRGKLMSFTNLFWYIGPIVILILGIITSPLGVNSFRVLFGSLALVAAITWILRRTLIESPRWSAIKGKEEQLKKAIEALGENPSVGSSTASSPSTGTKTKISLLRFAKGFAFIIPIYILWGIPAGTFGFFLPFFVEAIVGKSVVLGDVVDIGWFTTAILGVVLVPMQLGDKINRRILYAISATLCAIAFAVPTALPFKILAVAVANAILFGFGHGSGLWPITRMWSVELFPTEIRNTAQGIVWSLMRFSLGVWSLFVLGIINTLGYSAMAGIFTAFFITAAIIGGLFGPRSQGKSLEEVLKDFYGEI
;
A
#
# COMPACT_ATOMS: atom_id res chain seq x y z
N MET A 1 -32.33 -2.12 -7.15
CA MET A 1 -32.52 -1.11 -6.10
C MET A 1 -31.20 -0.88 -5.41
N SER A 2 -30.64 0.32 -5.49
CA SER A 2 -29.42 0.69 -4.75
C SER A 2 -29.78 0.72 -3.26
N LYS A 3 -29.01 -0.03 -2.44
CA LYS A 3 -29.15 0.05 -0.98
C LYS A 3 -28.77 1.46 -0.52
N ASP A 4 -29.53 2.02 0.40
CA ASP A 4 -29.26 3.35 0.94
C ASP A 4 -28.17 3.26 2.02
N PHE A 5 -27.00 3.84 1.76
CA PHE A 5 -25.90 3.94 2.70
C PHE A 5 -25.73 5.36 3.28
N SER A 6 -26.77 6.19 3.18
CA SER A 6 -26.72 7.59 3.61
C SER A 6 -26.31 7.78 5.07
N VAL A 7 -26.65 6.84 5.96
CA VAL A 7 -26.25 6.85 7.38
C VAL A 7 -24.73 6.84 7.52
N PHE A 8 -24.02 6.06 6.71
CA PHE A 8 -22.55 6.00 6.72
C PHE A 8 -21.95 7.16 5.94
N ASP A 9 -22.48 7.46 4.76
CA ASP A 9 -21.94 8.50 3.86
C ASP A 9 -22.06 9.91 4.41
N ASN A 10 -23.15 10.21 5.13
CA ASN A 10 -23.42 11.55 5.67
C ASN A 10 -22.99 11.72 7.13
N SER A 11 -22.51 10.67 7.80
CA SER A 11 -22.04 10.78 9.18
C SER A 11 -20.83 11.72 9.28
N PRO A 12 -20.71 12.52 10.36
CA PRO A 12 -19.46 13.23 10.62
C PRO A 12 -18.34 12.25 10.98
N ILE A 13 -17.07 12.65 10.78
CA ILE A 13 -15.94 11.85 11.27
C ILE A 13 -16.01 11.85 12.80
N LYS A 14 -16.15 10.65 13.40
CA LYS A 14 -16.18 10.41 14.85
C LYS A 14 -14.89 9.71 15.29
N GLY A 15 -14.58 9.68 16.59
CA GLY A 15 -13.42 8.97 17.14
C GLY A 15 -13.34 7.49 16.75
N VAL A 16 -14.49 6.84 16.58
CA VAL A 16 -14.58 5.45 16.14
C VAL A 16 -13.98 5.23 14.74
N HIS A 17 -14.15 6.19 13.82
CA HIS A 17 -13.53 6.10 12.49
C HIS A 17 -12.00 6.14 12.57
N TYR A 18 -11.44 7.00 13.42
CA TYR A 18 -9.98 7.03 13.65
C TYR A 18 -9.48 5.73 14.29
N ARG A 19 -10.21 5.19 15.28
CA ARG A 19 -9.86 3.91 15.89
C ARG A 19 -9.80 2.78 14.85
N TRP A 20 -10.82 2.65 14.00
CA TRP A 20 -10.85 1.64 12.95
C TRP A 20 -9.74 1.87 11.92
N THR A 21 -9.52 3.13 11.53
CA THR A 21 -8.48 3.50 10.58
C THR A 21 -7.08 3.22 11.12
N ILE A 22 -6.80 3.49 12.41
CA ILE A 22 -5.52 3.18 13.04
C ILE A 22 -5.27 1.66 13.03
N LEU A 23 -6.26 0.87 13.47
CA LEU A 23 -6.12 -0.59 13.50
C LEU A 23 -5.92 -1.18 12.09
N ALA A 24 -6.56 -0.57 11.09
CA ALA A 24 -6.32 -0.92 9.70
C ALA A 24 -4.94 -0.45 9.22
N ALA A 25 -4.52 0.76 9.55
CA ALA A 25 -3.24 1.32 9.14
C ALA A 25 -2.02 0.63 9.77
N MET A 26 -2.19 -0.10 10.88
CA MET A 26 -1.13 -0.93 11.44
C MET A 26 -0.65 -2.03 10.48
N GLY A 27 -1.50 -2.48 9.55
CA GLY A 27 -1.06 -3.33 8.44
C GLY A 27 -0.08 -2.60 7.53
N ASP A 28 -0.44 -1.39 7.09
CA ASP A 28 0.46 -0.56 6.28
C ASP A 28 1.84 -0.34 6.95
N TYR A 29 1.87 -0.17 8.30
CA TYR A 29 3.11 -0.08 9.09
C TYR A 29 3.95 -1.36 9.00
N ILE A 30 3.32 -2.50 9.20
CA ILE A 30 3.96 -3.82 9.19
C ILE A 30 4.46 -4.15 7.78
N ASP A 31 3.66 -3.87 6.75
CA ASP A 31 3.97 -4.14 5.35
C ASP A 31 5.19 -3.37 4.89
N ALA A 32 5.16 -2.04 5.03
CA ALA A 32 6.25 -1.17 4.61
C ALA A 32 7.51 -1.41 5.47
N GLY A 33 7.32 -1.63 6.79
CA GLY A 33 8.39 -2.02 7.68
C GLY A 33 9.09 -3.32 7.26
N SER A 34 8.33 -4.31 6.76
CA SER A 34 8.88 -5.59 6.27
C SER A 34 9.72 -5.44 5.01
N ILE A 35 9.29 -4.57 4.10
CA ILE A 35 10.02 -4.27 2.87
C ILE A 35 11.38 -3.68 3.22
N VAL A 36 11.38 -2.68 4.11
CA VAL A 36 12.60 -1.97 4.52
C VAL A 36 13.46 -2.84 5.46
N ALA A 37 12.87 -3.66 6.33
CA ALA A 37 13.62 -4.64 7.12
C ALA A 37 14.39 -5.62 6.22
N GLY A 38 13.79 -6.05 5.12
CA GLY A 38 14.46 -6.88 4.10
C GLY A 38 15.59 -6.13 3.40
N ALA A 39 15.36 -4.88 3.01
CA ALA A 39 16.37 -4.02 2.39
C ALA A 39 17.59 -3.79 3.32
N ALA A 40 17.35 -3.38 4.56
CA ALA A 40 18.38 -3.16 5.57
C ALA A 40 19.12 -4.45 5.98
N SER A 41 18.47 -5.61 5.81
CA SER A 41 19.06 -6.91 6.13
C SER A 41 19.83 -7.54 4.95
N ALA A 42 19.68 -7.01 3.74
CA ALA A 42 20.21 -7.65 2.52
C ALA A 42 21.74 -7.89 2.57
N THR A 43 22.51 -6.88 2.98
CA THR A 43 23.97 -7.00 3.12
C THR A 43 24.37 -7.98 4.23
N LEU A 44 23.62 -8.00 5.33
CA LEU A 44 23.82 -8.95 6.44
C LEU A 44 23.54 -10.38 5.99
N TRP A 45 22.48 -10.60 5.20
CA TRP A 45 22.14 -11.91 4.65
C TRP A 45 23.19 -12.39 3.65
N VAL A 46 23.70 -11.49 2.79
CA VAL A 46 24.80 -11.82 1.85
C VAL A 46 26.01 -12.33 2.60
N SER A 47 26.44 -11.65 3.65
CA SER A 47 27.61 -12.04 4.43
C SER A 47 27.38 -13.31 5.26
N TYR A 48 26.23 -13.44 5.89
CA TYR A 48 25.93 -14.54 6.83
C TYR A 48 25.58 -15.86 6.14
N PHE A 49 24.77 -15.79 5.08
CA PHE A 49 24.32 -16.97 4.33
C PHE A 49 25.16 -17.22 3.07
N HIS A 50 26.21 -16.42 2.82
CA HIS A 50 27.07 -16.50 1.63
C HIS A 50 26.27 -16.44 0.32
N LEU A 51 25.31 -15.48 0.23
CA LEU A 51 24.43 -15.38 -0.92
C LEU A 51 25.17 -14.85 -2.15
N THR A 52 24.90 -15.48 -3.30
CA THR A 52 25.28 -14.90 -4.60
C THR A 52 24.33 -13.76 -4.98
N SER A 53 24.77 -12.87 -5.88
CA SER A 53 23.93 -11.79 -6.41
C SER A 53 22.64 -12.32 -7.04
N THR A 54 22.69 -13.48 -7.72
CA THR A 54 21.53 -14.15 -8.31
C THR A 54 20.54 -14.59 -7.22
N LEU A 55 21.04 -15.19 -6.14
CA LEU A 55 20.17 -15.66 -5.05
C LEU A 55 19.56 -14.49 -4.26
N LEU A 56 20.30 -13.39 -4.07
CA LEU A 56 19.77 -12.16 -3.49
C LEU A 56 18.67 -11.57 -4.38
N GLY A 57 18.88 -11.53 -5.71
CA GLY A 57 17.85 -11.10 -6.65
C GLY A 57 16.59 -11.96 -6.60
N LEU A 58 16.75 -13.28 -6.46
CA LEU A 58 15.63 -14.21 -6.27
C LEU A 58 14.88 -13.94 -4.96
N ILE A 59 15.58 -13.74 -3.84
CA ILE A 59 14.97 -13.39 -2.55
C ILE A 59 14.21 -12.06 -2.66
N ALA A 60 14.79 -11.05 -3.31
CA ALA A 60 14.13 -9.78 -3.57
C ALA A 60 12.86 -9.95 -4.41
N SER A 61 12.89 -10.81 -5.42
CA SER A 61 11.72 -11.10 -6.27
C SER A 61 10.61 -11.86 -5.53
N LEU A 62 10.97 -12.73 -4.58
CA LEU A 62 10.03 -13.48 -3.75
C LEU A 62 9.56 -12.68 -2.51
N SER A 63 9.98 -11.43 -2.38
CA SER A 63 9.80 -10.60 -1.19
C SER A 63 8.37 -10.10 -0.97
N PRO A 64 8.10 -9.50 0.20
CA PRO A 64 6.90 -8.69 0.46
C PRO A 64 6.69 -7.55 -0.55
N ASN A 65 7.76 -7.16 -1.25
CA ASN A 65 7.69 -6.10 -2.26
C ASN A 65 7.32 -6.62 -3.67
N ALA A 66 7.26 -7.94 -3.89
CA ALA A 66 7.13 -8.50 -5.25
C ALA A 66 6.19 -9.71 -5.33
N PHE A 67 6.66 -10.85 -5.88
CA PHE A 67 5.79 -11.97 -6.26
C PHE A 67 4.96 -12.55 -5.11
N ALA A 68 5.52 -12.71 -3.91
CA ALA A 68 4.78 -13.28 -2.79
C ALA A 68 3.59 -12.38 -2.41
N ALA A 69 3.79 -11.05 -2.35
CA ALA A 69 2.71 -10.11 -2.10
C ALA A 69 1.67 -10.11 -3.24
N GLY A 70 2.12 -10.24 -4.49
CA GLY A 70 1.23 -10.36 -5.64
C GLY A 70 0.32 -11.59 -5.54
N ILE A 71 0.87 -12.75 -5.20
CA ILE A 71 0.11 -14.00 -5.00
C ILE A 71 -0.86 -13.86 -3.82
N GLY A 72 -0.41 -13.31 -2.68
CA GLY A 72 -1.25 -13.05 -1.52
C GLY A 72 -2.47 -12.20 -1.87
N ALA A 73 -2.27 -11.13 -2.65
CA ALA A 73 -3.35 -10.22 -3.09
C ALA A 73 -4.38 -10.91 -4.00
N LEU A 74 -3.93 -11.76 -4.94
CA LEU A 74 -4.84 -12.54 -5.79
C LEU A 74 -5.71 -13.49 -4.98
N ILE A 75 -5.16 -14.10 -3.93
CA ILE A 75 -5.89 -15.01 -3.05
C ILE A 75 -6.86 -14.23 -2.18
N ALA A 76 -6.42 -13.12 -1.57
CA ALA A 76 -7.22 -12.33 -0.64
C ALA A 76 -8.40 -11.64 -1.29
N GLY A 77 -8.27 -11.23 -2.56
CA GLY A 77 -9.32 -10.54 -3.28
C GLY A 77 -10.66 -11.26 -3.22
N PRO A 78 -10.80 -12.43 -3.86
CA PRO A 78 -12.03 -13.22 -3.84
C PRO A 78 -12.45 -13.70 -2.44
N LEU A 79 -11.48 -14.02 -1.57
CA LEU A 79 -11.78 -14.46 -0.21
C LEU A 79 -12.42 -13.36 0.63
N GLY A 80 -11.92 -12.11 0.53
CA GLY A 80 -12.49 -10.96 1.23
C GLY A 80 -13.89 -10.60 0.76
N ASP A 81 -14.19 -10.72 -0.55
CA ASP A 81 -15.54 -10.53 -1.09
C ASP A 81 -16.50 -11.65 -0.68
N ARG A 82 -15.99 -12.87 -0.45
CA ARG A 82 -16.81 -14.03 -0.06
C ARG A 82 -17.05 -14.11 1.44
N PHE A 83 -16.00 -14.01 2.26
CA PHE A 83 -16.01 -14.30 3.69
C PHE A 83 -16.05 -13.05 4.58
N GLY A 84 -15.87 -11.88 4.02
CA GLY A 84 -15.80 -10.60 4.73
C GLY A 84 -14.38 -10.07 4.86
N ARG A 85 -14.28 -8.73 4.90
CA ARG A 85 -12.99 -8.04 4.95
C ARG A 85 -12.31 -8.28 6.30
N LYS A 86 -13.05 -8.09 7.39
CA LYS A 86 -12.55 -8.30 8.75
C LYS A 86 -11.98 -9.70 8.98
N THR A 87 -12.68 -10.72 8.48
CA THR A 87 -12.27 -12.12 8.67
C THR A 87 -10.89 -12.35 8.07
N ILE A 88 -10.71 -12.05 6.79
CA ILE A 88 -9.44 -12.23 6.08
C ILE A 88 -8.35 -11.38 6.73
N TYR A 89 -8.67 -10.12 7.00
CA TYR A 89 -7.80 -9.12 7.58
C TYR A 89 -7.34 -9.41 9.03
N THR A 90 -8.03 -10.29 9.73
CA THR A 90 -7.63 -10.70 11.09
C THR A 90 -6.67 -11.89 11.06
N TYR A 91 -6.85 -12.80 10.10
CA TYR A 91 -6.08 -14.05 10.06
C TYR A 91 -4.77 -13.94 9.25
N ASP A 92 -4.63 -12.95 8.37
CA ASP A 92 -3.40 -12.69 7.62
C ASP A 92 -2.19 -12.44 8.53
N LEU A 93 -2.40 -11.72 9.64
CA LEU A 93 -1.34 -11.45 10.62
C LEU A 93 -0.79 -12.71 11.29
N LEU A 94 -1.56 -13.79 11.38
CA LEU A 94 -1.03 -15.08 11.90
C LEU A 94 0.00 -15.67 10.93
N ILE A 95 -0.27 -15.58 9.62
CA ILE A 95 0.68 -16.01 8.58
C ILE A 95 1.94 -15.12 8.64
N TYR A 96 1.73 -13.80 8.83
CA TYR A 96 2.82 -12.85 8.99
C TYR A 96 3.71 -13.19 10.19
N ILE A 97 3.11 -13.38 11.38
CA ILE A 97 3.84 -13.70 12.63
C ILE A 97 4.66 -14.98 12.45
N LEU A 98 4.07 -16.03 11.86
CA LEU A 98 4.79 -17.26 11.59
C LEU A 98 6.00 -17.03 10.69
N GLY A 99 5.81 -16.31 9.56
CA GLY A 99 6.90 -15.98 8.65
C GLY A 99 8.01 -15.16 9.31
N ALA A 100 7.65 -14.13 10.06
CA ALA A 100 8.61 -13.26 10.76
C ALA A 100 9.38 -14.00 11.86
N ILE A 101 8.75 -14.94 12.59
CA ILE A 101 9.44 -15.81 13.56
C ILE A 101 10.44 -16.73 12.84
N ILE A 102 10.05 -17.34 11.70
CA ILE A 102 10.94 -18.18 10.92
C ILE A 102 12.17 -17.38 10.45
N ILE A 103 11.97 -16.14 9.96
CA ILE A 103 13.11 -15.27 9.57
C ILE A 103 13.98 -14.96 10.78
N THR A 104 13.39 -14.58 11.91
CA THR A 104 14.11 -14.25 13.14
C THR A 104 14.96 -15.42 13.63
N ALA A 105 14.44 -16.66 13.53
CA ALA A 105 15.13 -17.86 13.95
C ALA A 105 16.05 -18.46 12.86
N SER A 106 16.09 -17.89 11.65
CA SER A 106 16.78 -18.51 10.52
C SER A 106 18.29 -18.63 10.74
N THR A 107 18.83 -19.81 10.47
CA THR A 107 20.25 -20.15 10.49
C THR A 107 20.75 -20.57 9.11
N SER A 108 19.85 -20.69 8.14
CA SER A 108 20.15 -21.06 6.76
C SER A 108 19.23 -20.34 5.78
N VAL A 109 19.65 -20.25 4.54
CA VAL A 109 18.85 -19.69 3.44
C VAL A 109 17.56 -20.49 3.20
N PHE A 110 17.60 -21.81 3.48
CA PHE A 110 16.42 -22.68 3.37
C PHE A 110 15.33 -22.39 4.41
N MET A 111 15.67 -21.74 5.52
CA MET A 111 14.70 -21.19 6.48
C MET A 111 14.30 -19.76 6.13
N LEU A 112 15.25 -18.94 5.67
CA LEU A 112 15.00 -17.54 5.33
C LEU A 112 13.95 -17.40 4.22
N ILE A 113 14.12 -18.15 3.11
CA ILE A 113 13.24 -18.03 1.94
C ILE A 113 11.77 -18.34 2.27
N PRO A 114 11.41 -19.49 2.87
CA PRO A 114 10.03 -19.78 3.26
C PRO A 114 9.44 -18.73 4.22
N GLY A 115 10.22 -18.29 5.23
CA GLY A 115 9.80 -17.24 6.14
C GLY A 115 9.48 -15.94 5.38
N TYR A 116 10.34 -15.56 4.44
CA TYR A 116 10.17 -14.34 3.66
C TYR A 116 8.99 -14.41 2.67
N ILE A 117 8.73 -15.59 2.10
CA ILE A 117 7.54 -15.85 1.28
C ILE A 117 6.26 -15.73 2.13
N LEU A 118 6.22 -16.30 3.34
CA LEU A 118 5.06 -16.19 4.23
C LEU A 118 4.77 -14.75 4.62
N VAL A 119 5.80 -13.96 4.97
CA VAL A 119 5.66 -12.53 5.21
C VAL A 119 5.11 -11.83 3.97
N GLY A 120 5.63 -12.14 2.79
CA GLY A 120 5.15 -11.55 1.54
C GLY A 120 3.70 -11.91 1.22
N LEU A 121 3.30 -13.16 1.40
CA LEU A 121 1.91 -13.59 1.23
C LEU A 121 0.97 -12.82 2.16
N ALA A 122 1.33 -12.69 3.44
CA ALA A 122 0.54 -11.98 4.43
C ALA A 122 0.37 -10.49 4.07
N VAL A 123 1.46 -9.81 3.69
CA VAL A 123 1.44 -8.44 3.18
C VAL A 123 0.49 -8.30 1.98
N GLY A 124 0.55 -9.25 1.05
CA GLY A 124 -0.36 -9.25 -0.10
C GLY A 124 -1.82 -9.44 0.28
N ILE A 125 -2.11 -10.21 1.32
CA ILE A 125 -3.48 -10.43 1.83
C ILE A 125 -4.00 -9.17 2.53
N ASP A 126 -3.18 -8.51 3.34
CA ASP A 126 -3.52 -7.33 4.12
C ASP A 126 -3.99 -6.16 3.25
N VAL A 127 -3.17 -5.77 2.26
CA VAL A 127 -3.32 -4.53 1.50
C VAL A 127 -4.69 -4.35 0.83
N PRO A 128 -5.19 -5.25 -0.04
CA PRO A 128 -6.48 -5.04 -0.70
C PRO A 128 -7.63 -5.05 0.29
N THR A 129 -7.48 -5.79 1.39
CA THR A 129 -8.52 -5.99 2.39
C THR A 129 -8.66 -4.80 3.32
N SER A 130 -7.55 -4.24 3.80
CA SER A 130 -7.55 -3.05 4.67
C SER A 130 -8.11 -1.82 3.97
N TRP A 131 -7.69 -1.58 2.74
CA TRP A 131 -8.14 -0.41 1.98
C TRP A 131 -9.62 -0.49 1.60
N SER A 132 -10.08 -1.68 1.20
CA SER A 132 -11.51 -1.92 0.95
C SER A 132 -12.33 -1.65 2.21
N LEU A 133 -11.87 -2.15 3.37
CA LEU A 133 -12.55 -1.98 4.65
C LEU A 133 -12.67 -0.50 5.02
N ILE A 134 -11.56 0.26 4.95
CA ILE A 134 -11.55 1.70 5.30
C ILE A 134 -12.46 2.50 4.38
N ALA A 135 -12.41 2.26 3.07
CA ALA A 135 -13.24 2.97 2.11
C ALA A 135 -14.74 2.72 2.33
N GLU A 136 -15.10 1.52 2.82
CA GLU A 136 -16.49 1.09 3.00
C GLU A 136 -17.17 1.65 4.25
N TYR A 137 -16.42 2.02 5.30
CA TYR A 137 -17.00 2.69 6.46
C TYR A 137 -16.73 4.20 6.53
N ALA A 138 -15.81 4.71 5.69
CA ALA A 138 -15.48 6.13 5.70
C ALA A 138 -16.62 7.00 5.12
N PRO A 139 -17.03 8.10 5.82
CA PRO A 139 -18.02 9.03 5.30
C PRO A 139 -17.49 9.74 4.04
N LYS A 140 -18.40 10.10 3.12
CA LYS A 140 -18.03 10.69 1.81
C LYS A 140 -17.16 11.95 1.91
N ARG A 141 -17.46 12.83 2.89
CA ARG A 141 -16.71 14.08 3.14
C ARG A 141 -15.48 13.90 4.05
N GLY A 142 -15.07 12.68 4.34
CA GLY A 142 -13.91 12.39 5.20
C GLY A 142 -13.08 11.22 4.69
N ARG A 143 -13.52 10.58 3.60
CA ARG A 143 -12.84 9.41 3.04
C ARG A 143 -11.41 9.75 2.61
N GLY A 144 -11.23 10.88 1.94
CA GLY A 144 -9.90 11.34 1.54
C GLY A 144 -8.98 11.51 2.73
N LYS A 145 -9.44 12.13 3.81
CA LYS A 145 -8.67 12.30 5.04
C LYS A 145 -8.31 10.98 5.71
N LEU A 146 -9.28 10.07 5.91
CA LEU A 146 -9.06 8.78 6.55
C LEU A 146 -8.16 7.86 5.72
N MET A 147 -8.36 7.78 4.40
CA MET A 147 -7.50 7.03 3.50
C MET A 147 -6.07 7.60 3.46
N SER A 148 -5.92 8.93 3.48
CA SER A 148 -4.60 9.55 3.55
C SER A 148 -3.93 9.33 4.90
N PHE A 149 -4.68 9.28 5.99
CA PHE A 149 -4.16 9.01 7.33
C PHE A 149 -3.45 7.64 7.39
N THR A 150 -3.92 6.63 6.66
CA THR A 150 -3.25 5.32 6.64
C THR A 150 -1.87 5.37 5.99
N ASN A 151 -1.66 6.29 5.04
CA ASN A 151 -0.35 6.45 4.42
C ASN A 151 0.73 6.93 5.41
N LEU A 152 0.35 7.59 6.51
CA LEU A 152 1.31 7.95 7.55
C LEU A 152 1.97 6.69 8.13
N PHE A 153 1.18 5.65 8.38
CA PHE A 153 1.68 4.40 8.94
C PHE A 153 2.58 3.65 7.93
N TRP A 154 2.25 3.75 6.63
CA TRP A 154 3.12 3.24 5.57
C TRP A 154 4.52 3.87 5.60
N TYR A 155 4.66 5.14 5.99
CA TYR A 155 5.96 5.80 6.06
C TYR A 155 6.61 5.73 7.45
N ILE A 156 5.81 5.68 8.52
CA ILE A 156 6.33 5.57 9.90
C ILE A 156 6.99 4.20 10.11
N GLY A 157 6.41 3.11 9.59
CA GLY A 157 6.99 1.76 9.71
C GLY A 157 8.45 1.69 9.25
N PRO A 158 8.77 2.06 8.01
CA PRO A 158 10.13 2.18 7.51
C PRO A 158 11.07 3.02 8.38
N ILE A 159 10.64 4.22 8.79
CA ILE A 159 11.47 5.09 9.64
C ILE A 159 11.85 4.39 10.94
N VAL A 160 10.88 3.75 11.60
CA VAL A 160 11.14 3.02 12.86
C VAL A 160 12.09 1.85 12.62
N ILE A 161 11.92 1.11 11.52
CA ILE A 161 12.79 -0.03 11.18
C ILE A 161 14.20 0.45 10.83
N LEU A 162 14.37 1.52 10.07
CA LEU A 162 15.69 2.08 9.75
C LEU A 162 16.40 2.59 11.01
N ILE A 163 15.72 3.34 11.88
CA ILE A 163 16.27 3.78 13.16
C ILE A 163 16.69 2.57 14.02
N LEU A 164 15.82 1.54 14.08
CA LEU A 164 16.14 0.32 14.83
C LEU A 164 17.33 -0.41 14.20
N GLY A 165 17.46 -0.44 12.87
CA GLY A 165 18.60 -0.98 12.14
C GLY A 165 19.90 -0.27 12.50
N ILE A 166 19.89 1.07 12.54
CA ILE A 166 21.05 1.88 12.94
C ILE A 166 21.44 1.57 14.40
N ILE A 167 20.46 1.56 15.33
CA ILE A 167 20.70 1.27 16.75
C ILE A 167 21.25 -0.15 16.95
N THR A 168 20.76 -1.11 16.20
CA THR A 168 21.15 -2.52 16.35
C THR A 168 22.34 -2.92 15.48
N SER A 169 22.87 -2.02 14.66
CA SER A 169 24.02 -2.28 13.80
C SER A 169 25.25 -2.86 14.54
N PRO A 170 25.54 -2.48 15.81
CA PRO A 170 26.63 -3.10 16.58
C PRO A 170 26.44 -4.60 16.87
N LEU A 171 25.20 -5.12 16.74
CA LEU A 171 24.91 -6.56 16.90
C LEU A 171 25.32 -7.37 15.67
N GLY A 172 25.82 -6.72 14.61
CA GLY A 172 26.21 -7.36 13.36
C GLY A 172 25.04 -8.13 12.74
N VAL A 173 25.26 -9.40 12.43
CA VAL A 173 24.27 -10.27 11.82
C VAL A 173 22.97 -10.37 12.62
N ASN A 174 23.02 -10.32 13.94
CA ASN A 174 21.82 -10.42 14.77
C ASN A 174 20.89 -9.21 14.63
N SER A 175 21.31 -8.12 13.98
CA SER A 175 20.45 -6.95 13.72
C SER A 175 19.20 -7.35 12.95
N PHE A 176 19.27 -8.15 11.88
CA PHE A 176 18.09 -8.56 11.13
C PHE A 176 17.07 -9.34 11.97
N ARG A 177 17.55 -10.10 12.97
CA ARG A 177 16.69 -10.85 13.89
C ARG A 177 15.86 -9.90 14.77
N VAL A 178 16.48 -8.79 15.21
CA VAL A 178 15.78 -7.76 15.99
C VAL A 178 14.74 -7.06 15.12
N LEU A 179 15.07 -6.72 13.86
CA LEU A 179 14.12 -6.07 12.94
C LEU A 179 12.87 -6.92 12.72
N PHE A 180 13.02 -8.17 12.30
CA PHE A 180 11.88 -9.04 12.04
C PHE A 180 11.18 -9.49 13.34
N GLY A 181 11.91 -9.68 14.43
CA GLY A 181 11.32 -9.97 15.75
C GLY A 181 10.45 -8.83 16.28
N SER A 182 10.88 -7.57 16.08
CA SER A 182 10.09 -6.39 16.47
C SER A 182 8.80 -6.29 15.66
N LEU A 183 8.86 -6.56 14.36
CA LEU A 183 7.68 -6.59 13.49
C LEU A 183 6.73 -7.74 13.84
N ALA A 184 7.27 -8.92 14.21
CA ALA A 184 6.46 -10.04 14.71
C ALA A 184 5.69 -9.65 16.00
N LEU A 185 6.35 -8.94 16.91
CA LEU A 185 5.73 -8.45 18.15
C LEU A 185 4.62 -7.42 17.85
N VAL A 186 4.89 -6.45 16.97
CA VAL A 186 3.89 -5.45 16.54
C VAL A 186 2.71 -6.15 15.86
N ALA A 187 2.97 -7.14 15.01
CA ALA A 187 1.92 -7.92 14.34
C ALA A 187 1.06 -8.70 15.35
N ALA A 188 1.67 -9.31 16.37
CA ALA A 188 0.95 -10.03 17.42
C ALA A 188 0.02 -9.09 18.24
N ILE A 189 0.52 -7.93 18.64
CA ILE A 189 -0.28 -6.90 19.33
C ILE A 189 -1.42 -6.44 18.43
N THR A 190 -1.12 -6.14 17.18
CA THR A 190 -2.11 -5.68 16.19
C THR A 190 -3.18 -6.75 15.96
N TRP A 191 -2.81 -8.01 15.85
CA TRP A 191 -3.75 -9.12 15.70
C TRP A 191 -4.74 -9.21 16.87
N ILE A 192 -4.27 -9.05 18.12
CA ILE A 192 -5.14 -9.02 19.29
C ILE A 192 -6.12 -7.85 19.21
N LEU A 193 -5.63 -6.66 18.86
CA LEU A 193 -6.44 -5.45 18.77
C LEU A 193 -7.44 -5.48 17.61
N ARG A 194 -7.09 -6.10 16.47
CA ARG A 194 -7.98 -6.24 15.30
C ARG A 194 -9.23 -7.09 15.59
N ARG A 195 -9.25 -7.90 16.63
CA ARG A 195 -10.46 -8.62 17.06
C ARG A 195 -11.61 -7.66 17.42
N THR A 196 -11.28 -6.43 17.82
CA THR A 196 -12.26 -5.38 18.14
C THR A 196 -12.79 -4.60 16.93
N LEU A 197 -12.24 -4.83 15.73
CA LEU A 197 -12.78 -4.25 14.51
C LEU A 197 -14.17 -4.78 14.22
N ILE A 198 -14.95 -3.98 13.50
CA ILE A 198 -16.23 -4.41 12.94
C ILE A 198 -16.06 -4.80 11.48
N GLU A 199 -16.98 -5.61 10.97
CA GLU A 199 -17.03 -5.93 9.54
C GLU A 199 -17.54 -4.73 8.74
N SER A 200 -17.21 -4.70 7.45
CA SER A 200 -17.70 -3.66 6.55
C SER A 200 -19.22 -3.56 6.57
N PRO A 201 -19.78 -2.38 6.86
CA PRO A 201 -21.24 -2.20 6.85
C PRO A 201 -21.84 -2.41 5.45
N ARG A 202 -21.13 -1.98 4.40
CA ARG A 202 -21.59 -2.16 3.01
C ARG A 202 -21.60 -3.63 2.62
N TRP A 203 -20.54 -4.36 2.95
CA TRP A 203 -20.48 -5.81 2.70
C TRP A 203 -21.54 -6.56 3.51
N SER A 204 -21.70 -6.21 4.79
CA SER A 204 -22.71 -6.82 5.67
C SER A 204 -24.14 -6.62 5.14
N ALA A 205 -24.44 -5.43 4.63
CA ALA A 205 -25.72 -5.12 4.00
C ALA A 205 -25.94 -5.97 2.72
N ILE A 206 -24.94 -6.08 1.86
CA ILE A 206 -25.04 -6.85 0.60
C ILE A 206 -25.20 -8.36 0.89
N LYS A 207 -24.52 -8.86 1.92
CA LYS A 207 -24.61 -10.29 2.30
C LYS A 207 -25.80 -10.63 3.20
N GLY A 208 -26.65 -9.65 3.55
CA GLY A 208 -27.79 -9.87 4.46
C GLY A 208 -27.37 -10.19 5.90
N LYS A 209 -26.21 -9.72 6.35
CA LYS A 209 -25.70 -9.92 7.71
C LYS A 209 -26.21 -8.79 8.63
N GLU A 210 -27.52 -8.83 8.94
CA GLU A 210 -28.22 -7.75 9.67
C GLU A 210 -27.61 -7.46 11.05
N GLU A 211 -27.18 -8.49 11.80
CA GLU A 211 -26.58 -8.30 13.12
C GLU A 211 -25.26 -7.53 13.05
N GLN A 212 -24.44 -7.82 12.02
CA GLN A 212 -23.18 -7.10 11.81
C GLN A 212 -23.42 -5.64 11.36
N LEU A 213 -24.45 -5.43 10.51
CA LEU A 213 -24.85 -4.09 10.10
C LEU A 213 -25.35 -3.27 11.29
N LYS A 214 -26.20 -3.85 12.15
CA LYS A 214 -26.68 -3.20 13.39
C LYS A 214 -25.52 -2.78 14.28
N LYS A 215 -24.57 -3.68 14.56
CA LYS A 215 -23.36 -3.36 15.33
C LYS A 215 -22.54 -2.19 14.71
N ALA A 216 -22.51 -2.10 13.39
CA ALA A 216 -21.82 -1.00 12.71
C ALA A 216 -22.56 0.35 12.91
N ILE A 217 -23.88 0.36 12.85
CA ILE A 217 -24.72 1.54 13.07
C ILE A 217 -24.64 1.99 14.54
N GLU A 218 -24.76 1.06 15.48
CA GLU A 218 -24.61 1.32 16.92
C GLU A 218 -23.24 1.91 17.26
N ALA A 219 -22.17 1.38 16.66
CA ALA A 219 -20.82 1.90 16.87
C ALA A 219 -20.64 3.35 16.38
N LEU A 220 -21.47 3.80 15.43
CA LEU A 220 -21.56 5.20 15.02
C LEU A 220 -22.41 6.05 15.99
N GLY A 221 -23.07 5.44 16.98
CA GLY A 221 -24.00 6.13 17.87
C GLY A 221 -25.32 6.51 17.19
N GLU A 222 -25.69 5.80 16.13
CA GLU A 222 -26.95 5.99 15.39
C GLU A 222 -27.96 4.90 15.80
N ASN A 223 -29.26 5.21 15.62
CA ASN A 223 -30.32 4.26 15.97
C ASN A 223 -30.40 3.13 14.92
N PRO A 224 -30.31 1.85 15.30
CA PRO A 224 -30.41 0.73 14.38
C PRO A 224 -31.72 0.64 13.58
N SER A 225 -32.82 1.22 14.09
CA SER A 225 -34.11 1.27 13.39
C SER A 225 -34.07 2.14 12.11
N VAL A 226 -33.17 3.11 12.04
CA VAL A 226 -32.97 3.95 10.84
C VAL A 226 -32.31 3.14 9.72
N GLY A 227 -31.48 2.16 10.07
CA GLY A 227 -30.81 1.26 9.10
C GLY A 227 -31.67 0.08 8.65
N SER A 228 -32.81 -0.19 9.28
CA SER A 228 -33.69 -1.32 8.90
C SER A 228 -34.37 -1.13 7.55
N SER A 229 -34.55 0.11 7.09
CA SER A 229 -35.00 0.40 5.73
C SER A 229 -33.97 0.02 4.65
N THR A 230 -32.67 -0.08 5.02
CA THR A 230 -31.59 -0.54 4.11
C THR A 230 -31.52 -2.06 3.98
N ALA A 231 -32.10 -2.78 4.95
CA ALA A 231 -32.08 -4.24 5.03
C ALA A 231 -33.32 -4.92 4.41
N SER A 232 -34.39 -4.15 4.11
CA SER A 232 -35.64 -4.70 3.61
C SER A 232 -35.54 -5.14 2.17
N SER A 233 -35.29 -6.37 2.01
CA SER A 233 -35.57 -7.44 1.06
C SER A 233 -34.32 -8.27 0.80
N PRO A 234 -34.29 -9.54 1.23
CA PRO A 234 -33.37 -10.48 0.58
C PRO A 234 -33.75 -10.49 -0.91
N SER A 235 -32.86 -10.04 -1.77
CA SER A 235 -33.04 -10.22 -3.19
C SER A 235 -33.08 -11.72 -3.46
N THR A 236 -34.27 -12.30 -3.54
CA THR A 236 -34.53 -13.65 -4.09
C THR A 236 -34.22 -13.71 -5.58
N GLY A 237 -33.62 -12.64 -6.12
CA GLY A 237 -33.08 -12.64 -7.48
C GLY A 237 -31.84 -13.50 -7.55
N THR A 238 -31.82 -14.40 -8.53
CA THR A 238 -30.68 -15.18 -9.00
C THR A 238 -29.38 -14.37 -8.83
N LYS A 239 -28.41 -14.92 -8.08
CA LYS A 239 -27.08 -14.31 -7.88
C LYS A 239 -26.40 -14.15 -9.25
N THR A 240 -26.70 -13.09 -9.96
CA THR A 240 -26.03 -12.77 -11.21
C THR A 240 -24.56 -12.54 -10.87
N LYS A 241 -23.68 -13.42 -11.31
CA LYS A 241 -22.24 -13.24 -11.17
C LYS A 241 -21.87 -11.93 -11.87
N ILE A 242 -21.44 -10.94 -11.09
CA ILE A 242 -20.97 -9.67 -11.67
C ILE A 242 -19.72 -9.98 -12.48
N SER A 243 -19.79 -9.75 -13.79
CA SER A 243 -18.62 -9.95 -14.66
C SER A 243 -17.60 -8.85 -14.43
N LEU A 244 -16.34 -9.22 -14.18
CA LEU A 244 -15.23 -8.28 -14.09
C LEU A 244 -15.02 -7.47 -15.39
N LEU A 245 -15.36 -8.05 -16.54
CA LEU A 245 -15.27 -7.39 -17.86
C LEU A 245 -16.13 -6.13 -17.94
N ARG A 246 -17.23 -6.05 -17.18
CA ARG A 246 -18.07 -4.86 -17.09
C ARG A 246 -17.28 -3.64 -16.53
N PHE A 247 -16.24 -3.90 -15.75
CA PHE A 247 -15.38 -2.89 -15.14
C PHE A 247 -14.02 -2.75 -15.85
N ALA A 248 -13.91 -3.24 -17.09
CA ALA A 248 -12.68 -3.18 -17.88
C ALA A 248 -12.12 -1.76 -18.00
N LYS A 249 -12.99 -0.73 -18.13
CA LYS A 249 -12.59 0.69 -18.17
C LYS A 249 -11.83 1.09 -16.89
N GLY A 250 -12.29 0.67 -15.71
CA GLY A 250 -11.62 0.92 -14.45
C GLY A 250 -10.27 0.22 -14.34
N PHE A 251 -10.20 -1.04 -14.76
CA PHE A 251 -8.93 -1.76 -14.81
C PHE A 251 -7.95 -1.13 -15.82
N ALA A 252 -8.41 -0.76 -17.01
CA ALA A 252 -7.59 -0.12 -18.04
C ALA A 252 -7.04 1.25 -17.59
N PHE A 253 -7.73 1.95 -16.69
CA PHE A 253 -7.26 3.19 -16.09
C PHE A 253 -6.29 2.93 -14.94
N ILE A 254 -6.67 2.09 -13.97
CA ILE A 254 -5.95 2.02 -12.69
C ILE A 254 -4.69 1.14 -12.75
N ILE A 255 -4.68 0.06 -13.54
CA ILE A 255 -3.53 -0.85 -13.64
C ILE A 255 -2.28 -0.13 -14.18
N PRO A 256 -2.34 0.61 -15.30
CA PRO A 256 -1.18 1.36 -15.77
C PRO A 256 -0.67 2.37 -14.73
N ILE A 257 -1.55 3.09 -14.05
CA ILE A 257 -1.16 4.04 -12.98
C ILE A 257 -0.41 3.33 -11.86
N TYR A 258 -0.89 2.15 -11.43
CA TYR A 258 -0.21 1.36 -10.39
C TYR A 258 1.16 0.85 -10.84
N ILE A 259 1.31 0.42 -12.08
CA ILE A 259 2.59 -0.05 -12.63
C ILE A 259 3.58 1.12 -12.77
N LEU A 260 3.14 2.24 -13.35
CA LEU A 260 3.96 3.44 -13.55
C LEU A 260 4.41 4.06 -12.22
N TRP A 261 3.59 3.94 -11.17
CA TRP A 261 3.96 4.33 -9.82
C TRP A 261 4.78 3.25 -9.11
N GLY A 262 4.34 1.99 -9.14
CA GLY A 262 4.84 0.92 -8.29
C GLY A 262 6.26 0.47 -8.62
N ILE A 263 6.64 0.49 -9.91
CA ILE A 263 8.00 0.13 -10.31
C ILE A 263 9.03 1.14 -9.76
N PRO A 264 8.90 2.47 -9.99
CA PRO A 264 9.83 3.43 -9.39
C PRO A 264 9.80 3.44 -7.86
N ALA A 265 8.61 3.47 -7.26
CA ALA A 265 8.47 3.55 -5.80
C ALA A 265 8.99 2.31 -5.09
N GLY A 266 8.68 1.11 -5.62
CA GLY A 266 9.17 -0.14 -5.06
C GLY A 266 10.66 -0.35 -5.26
N THR A 267 11.21 0.09 -6.39
CA THR A 267 12.66 0.07 -6.62
C THR A 267 13.38 1.01 -5.66
N PHE A 268 12.90 2.22 -5.54
CA PHE A 268 13.51 3.23 -4.67
C PHE A 268 13.43 2.81 -3.20
N GLY A 269 12.26 2.42 -2.71
CA GLY A 269 12.06 2.02 -1.33
C GLY A 269 12.77 0.73 -0.90
N PHE A 270 13.24 -0.10 -1.85
CA PHE A 270 14.03 -1.30 -1.54
C PHE A 270 15.53 -1.10 -1.77
N PHE A 271 15.91 -0.38 -2.83
CA PHE A 271 17.31 -0.30 -3.24
C PHE A 271 18.00 1.03 -2.92
N LEU A 272 17.28 2.05 -2.40
CA LEU A 272 17.90 3.36 -2.15
C LEU A 272 19.13 3.28 -1.22
N PRO A 273 19.08 2.61 -0.05
CA PRO A 273 20.26 2.52 0.80
C PRO A 273 21.45 1.89 0.06
N PHE A 274 21.21 0.83 -0.71
CA PHE A 274 22.21 0.17 -1.52
C PHE A 274 22.77 1.11 -2.63
N PHE A 275 21.93 1.90 -3.28
CA PHE A 275 22.38 2.85 -4.30
C PHE A 275 23.26 3.95 -3.70
N VAL A 276 22.91 4.46 -2.53
CA VAL A 276 23.73 5.46 -1.83
C VAL A 276 25.07 4.85 -1.42
N GLU A 277 25.09 3.65 -0.87
CA GLU A 277 26.32 2.97 -0.52
C GLU A 277 27.20 2.69 -1.75
N ALA A 278 26.65 2.06 -2.78
CA ALA A 278 27.41 1.58 -3.93
C ALA A 278 27.88 2.71 -4.87
N ILE A 279 27.05 3.76 -5.07
CA ILE A 279 27.30 4.79 -6.08
C ILE A 279 27.94 6.04 -5.46
N VAL A 280 27.48 6.45 -4.27
CA VAL A 280 28.04 7.60 -3.56
C VAL A 280 29.32 7.23 -2.83
N GLY A 281 29.54 5.94 -2.56
CA GLY A 281 30.74 5.44 -1.89
C GLY A 281 30.79 5.81 -0.40
N LYS A 282 29.63 5.85 0.26
CA LYS A 282 29.48 6.21 1.67
C LYS A 282 29.01 5.00 2.49
N SER A 283 28.92 5.18 3.81
CA SER A 283 28.49 4.10 4.70
C SER A 283 27.01 3.74 4.51
N VAL A 284 26.64 2.50 4.86
CA VAL A 284 25.25 2.02 4.91
C VAL A 284 24.37 2.96 5.74
N VAL A 285 24.88 3.43 6.90
CA VAL A 285 24.16 4.37 7.77
C VAL A 285 23.75 5.65 7.06
N LEU A 286 24.59 6.17 6.14
CA LEU A 286 24.20 7.34 5.36
C LEU A 286 23.09 7.01 4.36
N GLY A 287 23.09 5.82 3.78
CA GLY A 287 22.02 5.32 2.95
C GLY A 287 20.69 5.30 3.70
N ASP A 288 20.70 4.73 4.91
CA ASP A 288 19.53 4.67 5.79
C ASP A 288 19.03 6.07 6.19
N VAL A 289 19.94 7.02 6.46
CA VAL A 289 19.58 8.41 6.78
C VAL A 289 18.92 9.11 5.59
N VAL A 290 19.41 8.90 4.37
CA VAL A 290 18.81 9.46 3.15
C VAL A 290 17.42 8.85 2.94
N ASP A 291 17.25 7.56 3.20
CA ASP A 291 15.97 6.86 3.10
C ASP A 291 14.97 7.34 4.16
N ILE A 292 15.41 7.58 5.41
CA ILE A 292 14.60 8.25 6.45
C ILE A 292 14.14 9.62 5.95
N GLY A 293 15.01 10.38 5.28
CA GLY A 293 14.69 11.67 4.68
C GLY A 293 13.55 11.57 3.66
N TRP A 294 13.58 10.56 2.79
CA TRP A 294 12.52 10.29 1.83
C TRP A 294 11.17 10.01 2.54
N PHE A 295 11.14 9.08 3.49
CA PHE A 295 9.90 8.75 4.21
C PHE A 295 9.38 9.95 5.03
N THR A 296 10.27 10.74 5.65
CA THR A 296 9.89 11.93 6.42
C THR A 296 9.24 12.99 5.52
N THR A 297 9.82 13.24 4.36
CA THR A 297 9.23 14.21 3.41
C THR A 297 7.94 13.70 2.79
N ALA A 298 7.77 12.38 2.64
CA ALA A 298 6.50 11.78 2.25
C ALA A 298 5.41 11.99 3.33
N ILE A 299 5.74 11.85 4.62
CA ILE A 299 4.82 12.18 5.73
C ILE A 299 4.41 13.66 5.65
N LEU A 300 5.36 14.58 5.46
CA LEU A 300 5.05 16.00 5.28
C LEU A 300 4.11 16.23 4.11
N GLY A 301 4.37 15.57 2.97
CA GLY A 301 3.50 15.60 1.79
C GLY A 301 2.06 15.17 2.12
N VAL A 302 1.88 14.04 2.82
CA VAL A 302 0.55 13.53 3.23
C VAL A 302 -0.17 14.51 4.15
N VAL A 303 0.51 15.00 5.18
CA VAL A 303 -0.10 15.87 6.19
C VAL A 303 -0.51 17.21 5.60
N LEU A 304 0.34 17.79 4.77
CA LEU A 304 0.11 19.14 4.22
C LEU A 304 -0.86 19.14 3.03
N VAL A 305 -0.94 18.07 2.26
CA VAL A 305 -1.70 18.09 1.00
C VAL A 305 -2.94 17.20 1.06
N PRO A 306 -2.91 15.87 0.94
CA PRO A 306 -4.15 15.10 0.80
C PRO A 306 -5.00 15.06 2.06
N MET A 307 -4.44 15.14 3.26
CA MET A 307 -5.22 15.22 4.50
C MET A 307 -5.99 16.54 4.65
N GLN A 308 -5.49 17.64 4.07
CA GLN A 308 -6.12 18.97 4.17
C GLN A 308 -6.94 19.31 2.94
N LEU A 309 -6.51 18.89 1.76
CA LEU A 309 -7.00 19.31 0.47
C LEU A 309 -7.66 18.21 -0.35
N GLY A 310 -7.45 16.92 -0.01
CA GLY A 310 -7.89 15.77 -0.81
C GLY A 310 -9.41 15.63 -0.98
N ASP A 311 -10.20 16.21 -0.07
CA ASP A 311 -11.66 16.28 -0.17
C ASP A 311 -12.17 17.66 -0.65
N LYS A 312 -11.29 18.65 -0.81
CA LYS A 312 -11.63 20.04 -1.21
C LYS A 312 -11.22 20.35 -2.65
N ILE A 313 -10.06 19.88 -3.08
CA ILE A 313 -9.50 20.17 -4.41
C ILE A 313 -9.72 18.96 -5.33
N ASN A 314 -9.85 19.23 -6.63
CA ASN A 314 -9.96 18.21 -7.65
C ASN A 314 -8.76 17.26 -7.59
N ARG A 315 -9.00 15.99 -7.31
CA ARG A 315 -7.98 14.95 -7.16
C ARG A 315 -7.13 14.74 -8.42
N ARG A 316 -7.67 15.03 -9.61
CA ARG A 316 -6.88 15.01 -10.87
C ARG A 316 -5.73 16.01 -10.82
N ILE A 317 -6.02 17.24 -10.35
CA ILE A 317 -5.02 18.32 -10.27
C ILE A 317 -3.96 17.97 -9.24
N LEU A 318 -4.38 17.54 -8.05
CA LEU A 318 -3.45 17.12 -6.98
C LEU A 318 -2.56 15.97 -7.46
N TYR A 319 -3.14 14.98 -8.12
CA TYR A 319 -2.40 13.84 -8.67
C TYR A 319 -1.39 14.28 -9.73
N ALA A 320 -1.81 15.09 -10.72
CA ALA A 320 -0.95 15.56 -11.79
C ALA A 320 0.24 16.39 -11.26
N ILE A 321 -0.01 17.29 -10.30
CA ILE A 321 1.06 18.06 -9.65
C ILE A 321 2.03 17.13 -8.93
N SER A 322 1.52 16.17 -8.14
CA SER A 322 2.34 15.25 -7.37
C SER A 322 3.17 14.32 -8.26
N ALA A 323 2.58 13.80 -9.34
CA ALA A 323 3.29 12.98 -10.32
C ALA A 323 4.36 13.80 -11.07
N THR A 324 4.09 15.06 -11.38
CA THR A 324 5.08 15.97 -11.99
C THR A 324 6.25 16.25 -11.03
N LEU A 325 5.98 16.44 -9.73
CA LEU A 325 7.04 16.57 -8.72
C LEU A 325 7.91 15.31 -8.63
N CYS A 326 7.30 14.13 -8.74
CA CYS A 326 8.06 12.88 -8.80
C CYS A 326 8.88 12.76 -10.10
N ALA A 327 8.33 13.21 -11.23
CA ALA A 327 9.09 13.27 -12.48
C ALA A 327 10.30 14.20 -12.37
N ILE A 328 10.15 15.39 -11.77
CA ILE A 328 11.25 16.32 -11.51
C ILE A 328 12.28 15.67 -10.58
N ALA A 329 11.85 14.96 -9.54
CA ALA A 329 12.75 14.27 -8.61
C ALA A 329 13.72 13.32 -9.33
N PHE A 330 13.23 12.55 -10.31
CA PHE A 330 14.06 11.64 -11.10
C PHE A 330 14.74 12.31 -12.31
N ALA A 331 14.24 13.44 -12.81
CA ALA A 331 14.93 14.25 -13.82
C ALA A 331 16.26 14.82 -13.27
N VAL A 332 16.34 15.10 -11.96
CA VAL A 332 17.58 15.62 -11.34
C VAL A 332 18.74 14.62 -11.53
N PRO A 333 18.67 13.34 -11.13
CA PRO A 333 19.76 12.38 -11.34
C PRO A 333 19.87 11.89 -12.79
N THR A 334 18.90 12.20 -13.66
CA THR A 334 19.05 12.01 -15.10
C THR A 334 20.02 13.04 -15.70
N ALA A 335 19.93 14.29 -15.22
CA ALA A 335 20.75 15.40 -15.70
C ALA A 335 22.09 15.54 -14.95
N LEU A 336 22.14 15.17 -13.66
CA LEU A 336 23.29 15.33 -12.78
C LEU A 336 23.74 13.98 -12.22
N PRO A 337 25.06 13.77 -12.02
CA PRO A 337 25.56 12.49 -11.52
C PRO A 337 25.04 12.13 -10.12
N PHE A 338 24.40 10.99 -9.95
CA PHE A 338 23.87 10.49 -8.65
C PHE A 338 24.97 10.31 -7.59
N LYS A 339 26.23 10.12 -8.00
CA LYS A 339 27.40 10.05 -7.08
C LYS A 339 27.60 11.33 -6.24
N ILE A 340 27.02 12.44 -6.65
CA ILE A 340 27.03 13.68 -5.86
C ILE A 340 25.95 13.52 -4.77
N LEU A 341 26.35 13.49 -3.52
CA LEU A 341 25.44 13.28 -2.36
C LEU A 341 24.25 14.25 -2.40
N ALA A 342 24.46 15.51 -2.75
CA ALA A 342 23.39 16.50 -2.85
C ALA A 342 22.32 16.10 -3.89
N VAL A 343 22.72 15.44 -5.00
CA VAL A 343 21.80 14.93 -6.03
C VAL A 343 20.99 13.75 -5.48
N ALA A 344 21.63 12.81 -4.77
CA ALA A 344 20.94 11.69 -4.14
C ALA A 344 19.94 12.16 -3.07
N VAL A 345 20.33 13.12 -2.23
CA VAL A 345 19.46 13.72 -1.20
C VAL A 345 18.31 14.50 -1.85
N ALA A 346 18.57 15.31 -2.87
CA ALA A 346 17.52 16.06 -3.59
C ALA A 346 16.51 15.11 -4.25
N ASN A 347 16.99 14.02 -4.89
CA ASN A 347 16.12 12.99 -5.45
C ASN A 347 15.21 12.40 -4.37
N ALA A 348 15.77 11.97 -3.21
CA ALA A 348 15.02 11.37 -2.12
C ALA A 348 13.95 12.32 -1.55
N ILE A 349 14.34 13.57 -1.24
CA ILE A 349 13.45 14.57 -0.63
C ILE A 349 12.31 14.98 -1.58
N LEU A 350 12.63 15.28 -2.84
CA LEU A 350 11.63 15.68 -3.83
C LEU A 350 10.68 14.54 -4.16
N PHE A 351 11.23 13.33 -4.32
CA PHE A 351 10.39 12.13 -4.54
C PHE A 351 9.51 11.85 -3.35
N GLY A 352 10.02 11.90 -2.12
CA GLY A 352 9.23 11.70 -0.91
C GLY A 352 8.06 12.67 -0.84
N PHE A 353 8.31 13.96 -0.97
CA PHE A 353 7.27 14.97 -0.92
C PHE A 353 6.23 14.79 -2.04
N GLY A 354 6.65 14.59 -3.30
CA GLY A 354 5.75 14.34 -4.42
C GLY A 354 4.93 13.07 -4.24
N HIS A 355 5.56 11.99 -3.76
CA HIS A 355 4.91 10.71 -3.49
C HIS A 355 3.80 10.84 -2.44
N GLY A 356 4.08 11.53 -1.31
CA GLY A 356 3.13 11.72 -0.22
C GLY A 356 2.05 12.75 -0.53
N SER A 357 2.34 13.81 -1.30
CA SER A 357 1.41 14.91 -1.52
C SER A 357 0.22 14.57 -2.42
N GLY A 358 0.20 13.42 -3.08
CA GLY A 358 -0.99 13.03 -3.84
C GLY A 358 -0.78 11.81 -4.74
N LEU A 359 0.43 11.55 -5.21
CA LEU A 359 0.67 10.44 -6.12
C LEU A 359 0.14 9.11 -5.54
N TRP A 360 0.62 8.71 -4.39
CA TRP A 360 0.22 7.48 -3.74
C TRP A 360 -1.17 7.55 -3.07
N PRO A 361 -1.48 8.57 -2.23
CA PRO A 361 -2.79 8.65 -1.60
C PRO A 361 -3.96 8.66 -2.58
N ILE A 362 -3.86 9.39 -3.69
CA ILE A 362 -4.93 9.49 -4.67
C ILE A 362 -5.04 8.21 -5.51
N THR A 363 -3.92 7.58 -5.87
CA THR A 363 -3.92 6.26 -6.52
C THR A 363 -4.70 5.24 -5.70
N ARG A 364 -4.47 5.17 -4.38
CA ARG A 364 -5.21 4.30 -3.45
C ARG A 364 -6.71 4.63 -3.41
N MET A 365 -7.06 5.91 -3.33
CA MET A 365 -8.47 6.34 -3.33
C MET A 365 -9.18 5.92 -4.61
N TRP A 366 -8.61 6.22 -5.77
CA TRP A 366 -9.20 5.85 -7.06
C TRP A 366 -9.35 4.33 -7.21
N SER A 367 -8.38 3.55 -6.75
CA SER A 367 -8.45 2.10 -6.88
C SER A 367 -9.63 1.48 -6.13
N VAL A 368 -9.98 1.98 -4.94
CA VAL A 368 -11.11 1.47 -4.16
C VAL A 368 -12.45 2.07 -4.59
N GLU A 369 -12.45 3.29 -5.13
CA GLU A 369 -13.67 4.00 -5.53
C GLU A 369 -14.22 3.56 -6.89
N LEU A 370 -13.38 2.97 -7.75
CA LEU A 370 -13.75 2.55 -9.11
C LEU A 370 -14.43 1.19 -9.18
N PHE A 371 -14.60 0.47 -8.07
CA PHE A 371 -15.19 -0.86 -8.09
C PHE A 371 -16.31 -0.98 -7.04
N PRO A 372 -17.44 -1.64 -7.40
CA PRO A 372 -18.53 -1.84 -6.47
C PRO A 372 -18.15 -2.80 -5.33
N THR A 373 -18.83 -2.68 -4.20
CA THR A 373 -18.51 -3.42 -2.96
C THR A 373 -18.46 -4.95 -3.17
N GLU A 374 -19.28 -5.49 -4.07
CA GLU A 374 -19.38 -6.91 -4.36
C GLU A 374 -18.07 -7.53 -4.86
N ILE A 375 -17.29 -6.77 -5.62
CA ILE A 375 -16.04 -7.21 -6.26
C ILE A 375 -14.84 -6.32 -5.90
N ARG A 376 -15.02 -5.34 -5.00
CA ARG A 376 -13.97 -4.35 -4.69
C ARG A 376 -12.69 -5.01 -4.21
N ASN A 377 -12.79 -5.97 -3.30
CA ASN A 377 -11.61 -6.66 -2.80
C ASN A 377 -10.91 -7.49 -3.89
N THR A 378 -11.68 -8.18 -4.72
CA THR A 378 -11.14 -8.91 -5.89
C THR A 378 -10.44 -7.95 -6.86
N ALA A 379 -11.05 -6.80 -7.16
CA ALA A 379 -10.45 -5.81 -8.04
C ALA A 379 -9.14 -5.23 -7.45
N GLN A 380 -9.13 -4.92 -6.15
CA GLN A 380 -7.90 -4.49 -5.46
C GLN A 380 -6.82 -5.57 -5.52
N GLY A 381 -7.18 -6.84 -5.29
CA GLY A 381 -6.28 -7.97 -5.38
C GLY A 381 -5.64 -8.10 -6.77
N ILE A 382 -6.41 -7.96 -7.83
CA ILE A 382 -5.92 -8.02 -9.22
C ILE A 382 -4.97 -6.84 -9.51
N VAL A 383 -5.40 -5.61 -9.20
CA VAL A 383 -4.60 -4.39 -9.47
C VAL A 383 -3.27 -4.44 -8.72
N TRP A 384 -3.32 -4.77 -7.44
CA TRP A 384 -2.12 -4.87 -6.60
C TRP A 384 -1.20 -5.99 -7.06
N SER A 385 -1.75 -7.15 -7.40
CA SER A 385 -0.98 -8.29 -7.87
C SER A 385 -0.24 -7.99 -9.17
N LEU A 386 -0.90 -7.39 -10.15
CA LEU A 386 -0.27 -7.04 -11.43
C LEU A 386 0.86 -6.04 -11.23
N MET A 387 0.69 -5.06 -10.37
CA MET A 387 1.77 -4.13 -10.01
C MET A 387 2.94 -4.86 -9.36
N ARG A 388 2.67 -5.72 -8.36
CA ARG A 388 3.71 -6.49 -7.65
C ARG A 388 4.46 -7.46 -8.57
N PHE A 389 3.77 -8.11 -9.49
CA PHE A 389 4.41 -8.96 -10.49
C PHE A 389 5.27 -8.15 -11.45
N SER A 390 4.80 -6.98 -11.90
CA SER A 390 5.59 -6.08 -12.74
C SER A 390 6.86 -5.61 -12.02
N LEU A 391 6.75 -5.25 -10.74
CA LEU A 391 7.89 -4.89 -9.91
C LEU A 391 8.83 -6.09 -9.66
N GLY A 392 8.30 -7.29 -9.45
CA GLY A 392 9.09 -8.51 -9.30
C GLY A 392 9.93 -8.81 -10.53
N VAL A 393 9.32 -8.73 -11.72
CA VAL A 393 10.05 -8.86 -12.99
C VAL A 393 11.10 -7.76 -13.15
N TRP A 394 10.73 -6.50 -12.87
CA TRP A 394 11.67 -5.37 -12.92
C TRP A 394 12.87 -5.57 -11.99
N SER A 395 12.63 -6.07 -10.78
CA SER A 395 13.67 -6.28 -9.76
C SER A 395 14.75 -7.28 -10.19
N LEU A 396 14.44 -8.21 -11.12
CA LEU A 396 15.43 -9.13 -11.70
C LEU A 396 16.43 -8.41 -12.63
N PHE A 397 16.03 -7.31 -13.23
CA PHE A 397 16.83 -6.61 -14.24
C PHE A 397 17.44 -5.30 -13.75
N VAL A 398 16.92 -4.70 -12.68
CA VAL A 398 17.29 -3.33 -12.23
C VAL A 398 18.80 -3.19 -11.98
N LEU A 399 19.44 -4.16 -11.31
CA LEU A 399 20.88 -4.12 -11.05
C LEU A 399 21.69 -4.24 -12.35
N GLY A 400 21.23 -5.07 -13.30
CA GLY A 400 21.81 -5.16 -14.63
C GLY A 400 21.74 -3.85 -15.39
N ILE A 401 20.60 -3.17 -15.36
CA ILE A 401 20.40 -1.85 -16.00
C ILE A 401 21.36 -0.83 -15.40
N ILE A 402 21.46 -0.77 -14.07
CA ILE A 402 22.35 0.18 -13.39
C ILE A 402 23.81 -0.11 -13.70
N ASN A 403 24.23 -1.36 -13.73
CA ASN A 403 25.61 -1.74 -14.00
C ASN A 403 26.03 -1.47 -15.47
N THR A 404 25.09 -1.57 -16.41
CA THR A 404 25.39 -1.40 -17.85
C THR A 404 25.14 0.02 -18.35
N LEU A 405 24.05 0.66 -17.92
CA LEU A 405 23.59 1.96 -18.42
C LEU A 405 23.73 3.08 -17.38
N GLY A 406 24.03 2.75 -16.12
CA GLY A 406 24.14 3.70 -15.04
C GLY A 406 22.79 4.10 -14.41
N TYR A 407 22.87 4.71 -13.23
CA TYR A 407 21.70 5.18 -12.48
C TYR A 407 20.91 6.27 -13.24
N SER A 408 21.59 7.15 -13.98
CA SER A 408 20.95 8.22 -14.75
C SER A 408 20.00 7.70 -15.81
N ALA A 409 20.34 6.58 -16.48
CA ALA A 409 19.44 5.97 -17.46
C ALA A 409 18.18 5.39 -16.79
N MET A 410 18.32 4.71 -15.66
CA MET A 410 17.18 4.23 -14.86
C MET A 410 16.31 5.41 -14.39
N ALA A 411 16.92 6.47 -13.90
CA ALA A 411 16.21 7.68 -13.46
C ALA A 411 15.44 8.33 -14.62
N GLY A 412 16.00 8.32 -15.84
CA GLY A 412 15.30 8.79 -17.06
C GLY A 412 14.06 7.96 -17.38
N ILE A 413 14.12 6.63 -17.23
CA ILE A 413 12.96 5.74 -17.38
C ILE A 413 11.88 6.10 -16.34
N PHE A 414 12.25 6.31 -15.08
CA PHE A 414 11.30 6.68 -14.02
C PHE A 414 10.71 8.08 -14.24
N THR A 415 11.49 9.02 -14.75
CA THR A 415 11.00 10.34 -15.20
C THR A 415 9.88 10.18 -16.23
N ALA A 416 10.11 9.37 -17.26
CA ALA A 416 9.10 9.10 -18.30
C ALA A 416 7.86 8.41 -17.72
N PHE A 417 8.01 7.47 -16.77
CA PHE A 417 6.89 6.83 -16.10
C PHE A 417 6.03 7.84 -15.35
N PHE A 418 6.61 8.75 -14.58
CA PHE A 418 5.85 9.74 -13.82
C PHE A 418 5.23 10.83 -14.70
N ILE A 419 5.86 11.22 -15.81
CA ILE A 419 5.24 12.10 -16.80
C ILE A 419 4.00 11.42 -17.40
N THR A 420 4.13 10.15 -17.80
CA THR A 420 3.01 9.37 -18.34
C THR A 420 1.88 9.22 -17.30
N ALA A 421 2.24 8.94 -16.05
CA ALA A 421 1.27 8.86 -14.96
C ALA A 421 0.54 10.20 -14.73
N ALA A 422 1.28 11.33 -14.76
CA ALA A 422 0.71 12.68 -14.62
C ALA A 422 -0.32 12.96 -15.73
N ILE A 423 0.00 12.59 -16.98
CA ILE A 423 -0.89 12.75 -18.12
C ILE A 423 -2.14 11.87 -17.97
N ILE A 424 -1.98 10.57 -17.70
CA ILE A 424 -3.10 9.64 -17.56
C ILE A 424 -4.00 10.05 -16.40
N GLY A 425 -3.44 10.30 -15.22
CA GLY A 425 -4.22 10.65 -14.02
C GLY A 425 -4.86 12.04 -14.12
N GLY A 426 -4.14 13.02 -14.70
CA GLY A 426 -4.65 14.37 -14.89
C GLY A 426 -5.79 14.45 -15.90
N LEU A 427 -5.73 13.70 -16.99
CA LEU A 427 -6.75 13.74 -18.04
C LEU A 427 -7.93 12.79 -17.77
N PHE A 428 -7.67 11.56 -17.35
CA PHE A 428 -8.65 10.48 -17.28
C PHE A 428 -9.08 10.10 -15.86
N GLY A 429 -8.41 10.60 -14.80
CA GLY A 429 -8.73 10.27 -13.40
C GLY A 429 -10.20 10.58 -13.05
N PRO A 430 -10.85 9.84 -12.14
CA PRO A 430 -12.21 10.16 -11.70
C PRO A 430 -12.24 11.43 -10.84
N ARG A 431 -13.31 12.22 -10.98
CA ARG A 431 -13.61 13.37 -10.11
C ARG A 431 -14.42 12.87 -8.92
N SER A 432 -13.74 12.27 -7.94
CA SER A 432 -14.38 11.53 -6.86
C SER A 432 -14.44 12.26 -5.51
N GLN A 433 -13.88 13.48 -5.43
CA GLN A 433 -13.87 14.25 -4.17
C GLN A 433 -15.29 14.57 -3.69
N GLY A 434 -15.57 14.26 -2.42
CA GLY A 434 -16.84 14.56 -1.76
C GLY A 434 -18.04 13.76 -2.24
N LYS A 435 -17.84 12.74 -3.10
CA LYS A 435 -18.89 11.86 -3.63
C LYS A 435 -18.99 10.56 -2.86
N SER A 436 -20.18 9.96 -2.84
CA SER A 436 -20.36 8.57 -2.39
C SER A 436 -19.69 7.59 -3.34
N LEU A 437 -19.47 6.35 -2.90
CA LEU A 437 -18.89 5.32 -3.77
C LEU A 437 -19.79 5.03 -4.97
N GLU A 438 -21.09 5.05 -4.76
CA GLU A 438 -22.11 4.82 -5.78
C GLU A 438 -22.15 5.96 -6.80
N GLU A 439 -22.04 7.21 -6.36
CA GLU A 439 -21.97 8.40 -7.24
C GLU A 439 -20.73 8.34 -8.12
N VAL A 440 -19.57 7.95 -7.56
CA VAL A 440 -18.33 7.81 -8.35
C VAL A 440 -18.47 6.73 -9.44
N LEU A 441 -19.08 5.59 -9.08
CA LEU A 441 -19.31 4.51 -10.05
C LEU A 441 -20.25 4.96 -11.18
N LYS A 442 -21.35 5.62 -10.83
CA LYS A 442 -22.31 6.15 -11.82
C LYS A 442 -21.64 7.16 -12.77
N ASP A 443 -20.85 8.08 -12.21
CA ASP A 443 -20.16 9.11 -13.02
C ASP A 443 -19.09 8.51 -13.95
N PHE A 444 -18.41 7.44 -13.51
CA PHE A 444 -17.32 6.86 -14.26
C PHE A 444 -17.76 5.87 -15.33
N TYR A 445 -18.79 5.08 -15.05
CA TYR A 445 -19.27 4.02 -15.94
C TYR A 445 -20.60 4.36 -16.65
N GLY A 446 -21.32 5.38 -16.20
CA GLY A 446 -22.70 5.64 -16.60
C GLY A 446 -23.68 4.84 -15.74
N GLU A 447 -24.90 4.64 -16.23
CA GLU A 447 -25.88 3.76 -15.56
C GLU A 447 -25.42 2.31 -15.70
N ILE A 448 -25.09 1.69 -14.56
CA ILE A 448 -24.63 0.31 -14.49
C ILE A 448 -25.78 -0.63 -14.17
#